data_d4d47b9c7f2ac3f9e155dade88ca547a
#
_entry.id   d4d47b9c7f2ac3f9e155dade88ca547a
#
_cell.length_a   1.000
_cell.length_b   1.000
_cell.length_c   1.000
_cell.angle_alpha   90.00
_cell.angle_beta   90.00
_cell.angle_gamma   90.00
#
_symmetry.space_group_name_H-M   'P 1'
#
loop_
_entity.id
_entity.type
_entity.pdbx_description
1 polymer ?
#
loop_
_entity_poly.entity_id
_entity_poly.type
_entity_poly.pdbx_seq_one_letter_code
_entity_poly.pdbx_strand_id
1 'polypeptide(L)'
;MLSDDSWVQNTLRAVEFAVKNGFEILTSIGLRNHELVLWAAAEFSGRVRVVVPQSISCQDVAIDFEMPPELIRCIPVSGKGRSWWRLRDRFIVENADVIIPVSIRPGGNLESLLDGMPSDKIVRRFRTPYQSDCSGRLPSPPVKDEIKLPEFPWNHLTHWTHTTFEPGMGETKRQFYRKIVSAKGYYPYSAFENLKNILKTRKIFATPTVRNGVRVVSFTALNPVDSQRNMRWAAFRGRYYWEPYGIAIAFDVAVEMGIRPVIYGDEATFLKLKENERPYFQPVGRRGQWRAEMEYRHVGDFDLRHVPRDALIAVVRTEEEAIETEALFDIRAISLQKA
;
A
#
# COMPACT_ATOMS: atom_id res chain seq x y z
N MET A 1 4.85 -9.75 1.04
CA MET A 1 4.05 -10.82 1.67
C MET A 1 3.12 -11.38 0.62
N LEU A 2 3.27 -12.64 0.33
CA LEU A 2 2.39 -13.40 -0.56
C LEU A 2 1.76 -14.53 0.25
N SER A 3 0.61 -15.04 -0.19
CA SER A 3 -0.11 -16.13 0.49
C SER A 3 0.72 -17.42 0.63
N ASP A 4 1.58 -17.69 -0.32
CA ASP A 4 2.43 -18.88 -0.40
C ASP A 4 3.79 -18.72 0.29
N ASP A 5 4.11 -17.55 0.84
CA ASP A 5 5.32 -17.37 1.65
C ASP A 5 5.29 -18.29 2.87
N SER A 6 6.35 -19.07 3.06
CA SER A 6 6.43 -20.07 4.14
C SER A 6 6.21 -19.51 5.54
N TRP A 7 6.67 -18.27 5.78
CA TRP A 7 6.45 -17.59 7.06
C TRP A 7 4.98 -17.21 7.28
N VAL A 8 4.25 -16.87 6.20
CA VAL A 8 2.80 -16.60 6.27
C VAL A 8 2.07 -17.87 6.67
N GLN A 9 2.30 -18.97 5.95
CA GLN A 9 1.66 -20.26 6.22
C GLN A 9 1.98 -20.78 7.63
N ASN A 10 3.24 -20.67 8.06
CA ASN A 10 3.62 -21.08 9.41
C ASN A 10 3.07 -20.15 10.50
N THR A 11 2.87 -18.86 10.23
CA THR A 11 2.18 -17.96 11.14
C THR A 11 0.72 -18.39 11.34
N LEU A 12 0.00 -18.70 10.26
CA LEU A 12 -1.38 -19.18 10.34
C LEU A 12 -1.49 -20.46 11.16
N ARG A 13 -0.62 -21.45 10.88
CA ARG A 13 -0.57 -22.71 11.65
C ARG A 13 -0.25 -22.49 13.14
N ALA A 14 0.66 -21.54 13.44
CA ALA A 14 1.02 -21.20 14.80
C ALA A 14 -0.14 -20.56 15.57
N VAL A 15 -0.85 -19.64 14.93
CA VAL A 15 -2.04 -18.99 15.51
C VAL A 15 -3.18 -20.00 15.70
N GLU A 16 -3.46 -20.81 14.69
CA GLU A 16 -4.46 -21.87 14.77
C GLU A 16 -4.17 -22.85 15.93
N PHE A 17 -2.90 -23.25 16.06
CA PHE A 17 -2.45 -24.09 17.17
C PHE A 17 -2.70 -23.39 18.53
N ALA A 18 -2.31 -22.11 18.66
CA ALA A 18 -2.53 -21.38 19.90
C ALA A 18 -4.00 -21.30 20.27
N VAL A 19 -4.87 -20.97 19.33
CA VAL A 19 -6.33 -20.88 19.54
C VAL A 19 -6.90 -22.24 19.93
N LYS A 20 -6.56 -23.33 19.23
CA LYS A 20 -7.04 -24.70 19.52
C LYS A 20 -6.62 -25.20 20.91
N ASN A 21 -5.50 -24.69 21.44
CA ASN A 21 -5.05 -25.02 22.80
C ASN A 21 -5.52 -24.03 23.87
N GLY A 22 -6.44 -23.11 23.53
CA GLY A 22 -7.01 -22.15 24.49
C GLY A 22 -6.09 -21.02 24.91
N PHE A 23 -4.98 -20.79 24.22
CA PHE A 23 -4.07 -19.70 24.54
C PHE A 23 -4.67 -18.34 24.17
N GLU A 24 -4.42 -17.34 24.99
CA GLU A 24 -4.64 -15.95 24.64
C GLU A 24 -3.39 -15.44 23.91
N ILE A 25 -3.57 -14.84 22.72
CA ILE A 25 -2.47 -14.43 21.86
C ILE A 25 -2.03 -13.03 22.21
N LEU A 26 -0.74 -12.84 22.49
CA LEU A 26 -0.13 -11.54 22.71
C LEU A 26 0.58 -11.08 21.43
N THR A 27 0.12 -9.99 20.83
CA THR A 27 0.65 -9.43 19.58
C THR A 27 0.61 -7.90 19.59
N SER A 28 0.80 -7.26 18.45
CA SER A 28 0.79 -5.81 18.31
C SER A 28 0.22 -5.38 16.94
N ILE A 29 0.33 -4.09 16.64
CA ILE A 29 -0.05 -3.45 15.37
C ILE A 29 1.13 -2.68 14.77
N GLY A 30 0.96 -2.15 13.55
CA GLY A 30 1.92 -1.28 12.88
C GLY A 30 3.09 -1.99 12.19
N LEU A 31 3.12 -3.32 12.22
CA LEU A 31 4.01 -4.15 11.39
C LEU A 31 3.19 -5.32 10.83
N ARG A 32 3.40 -5.63 9.56
CA ARG A 32 2.64 -6.67 8.85
C ARG A 32 2.65 -8.05 9.51
N ASN A 33 3.77 -8.43 10.10
CA ASN A 33 3.88 -9.70 10.82
C ASN A 33 2.99 -9.74 12.06
N HIS A 34 2.92 -8.66 12.84
CA HIS A 34 2.02 -8.57 13.99
C HIS A 34 0.55 -8.51 13.57
N GLU A 35 0.27 -7.73 12.54
CA GLU A 35 -1.09 -7.58 12.01
C GLU A 35 -1.60 -8.88 11.35
N LEU A 36 -0.72 -9.67 10.72
CA LEU A 36 -1.07 -11.00 10.22
C LEU A 36 -1.47 -11.94 11.37
N VAL A 37 -0.76 -11.90 12.50
CA VAL A 37 -1.12 -12.67 13.71
C VAL A 37 -2.49 -12.23 14.23
N LEU A 38 -2.73 -10.92 14.32
CA LEU A 38 -4.02 -10.37 14.78
C LEU A 38 -5.15 -10.74 13.84
N TRP A 39 -4.94 -10.64 12.53
CA TRP A 39 -5.89 -11.06 11.52
C TRP A 39 -6.22 -12.57 11.63
N ALA A 40 -5.19 -13.42 11.75
CA ALA A 40 -5.39 -14.85 11.88
C ALA A 40 -6.14 -15.22 13.17
N ALA A 41 -5.84 -14.53 14.27
CA ALA A 41 -6.60 -14.69 15.51
C ALA A 41 -8.08 -14.33 15.34
N ALA A 42 -8.39 -13.25 14.60
CA ALA A 42 -9.75 -12.87 14.26
C ALA A 42 -10.47 -13.93 13.39
N GLU A 43 -9.76 -14.51 12.41
CA GLU A 43 -10.33 -15.59 11.56
C GLU A 43 -10.61 -16.89 12.34
N PHE A 44 -9.77 -17.21 13.33
CA PHE A 44 -9.94 -18.40 14.19
C PHE A 44 -10.74 -18.15 15.49
N SER A 45 -11.32 -16.94 15.65
CA SER A 45 -12.06 -16.54 16.86
C SER A 45 -11.24 -16.66 18.16
N GLY A 46 -9.96 -16.37 18.08
CA GLY A 46 -9.01 -16.40 19.19
C GLY A 46 -9.08 -15.14 20.06
N ARG A 47 -8.84 -15.31 21.38
CA ARG A 47 -8.67 -14.16 22.28
C ARG A 47 -7.30 -13.54 22.12
N VAL A 48 -7.25 -12.19 22.12
CA VAL A 48 -6.01 -11.46 21.90
C VAL A 48 -5.78 -10.34 22.92
N ARG A 49 -4.52 -10.14 23.29
CA ARG A 49 -4.01 -8.92 23.90
C ARG A 49 -3.12 -8.21 22.89
N VAL A 50 -3.45 -6.97 22.59
CA VAL A 50 -2.76 -6.18 21.56
C VAL A 50 -1.98 -5.05 22.21
N VAL A 51 -0.64 -5.09 22.10
CA VAL A 51 0.23 -3.99 22.55
C VAL A 51 0.11 -2.84 21.54
N VAL A 52 -0.33 -1.68 22.02
CA VAL A 52 -0.60 -0.51 21.18
C VAL A 52 0.12 0.75 21.70
N PRO A 53 0.42 1.75 20.83
CA PRO A 53 0.76 3.09 21.27
C PRO A 53 -0.37 3.71 22.09
N GLN A 54 -0.06 4.58 23.04
CA GLN A 54 -1.09 5.27 23.86
C GLN A 54 -2.11 6.09 23.05
N SER A 55 -1.76 6.49 21.83
CA SER A 55 -2.63 7.26 20.94
C SER A 55 -3.67 6.42 20.19
N ILE A 56 -3.60 5.09 20.28
CA ILE A 56 -4.49 4.19 19.55
C ILE A 56 -5.54 3.63 20.52
N SER A 57 -6.80 3.74 20.16
CA SER A 57 -7.89 3.17 20.94
C SER A 57 -8.09 1.68 20.63
N CYS A 58 -8.51 0.91 21.62
CA CYS A 58 -8.85 -0.50 21.41
C CYS A 58 -10.06 -0.68 20.50
N GLN A 59 -10.98 0.27 20.52
CA GLN A 59 -12.14 0.27 19.66
C GLN A 59 -11.75 0.39 18.18
N ASP A 60 -10.78 1.27 17.85
CA ASP A 60 -10.30 1.42 16.48
C ASP A 60 -9.65 0.12 15.97
N VAL A 61 -8.86 -0.54 16.81
CA VAL A 61 -8.25 -1.84 16.47
C VAL A 61 -9.33 -2.91 16.29
N ALA A 62 -10.33 -2.95 17.15
CA ALA A 62 -11.44 -3.90 17.04
C ALA A 62 -12.23 -3.71 15.74
N ILE A 63 -12.52 -2.47 15.37
CA ILE A 63 -13.21 -2.12 14.12
C ILE A 63 -12.34 -2.51 12.90
N ASP A 64 -11.06 -2.17 12.89
CA ASP A 64 -10.13 -2.46 11.79
C ASP A 64 -10.01 -3.97 11.50
N PHE A 65 -10.02 -4.80 12.56
CA PHE A 65 -9.92 -6.25 12.44
C PHE A 65 -11.25 -6.97 12.58
N GLU A 66 -12.36 -6.23 12.65
CA GLU A 66 -13.73 -6.78 12.81
C GLU A 66 -13.80 -7.82 13.93
N MET A 67 -13.17 -7.54 15.06
CA MET A 67 -13.13 -8.42 16.22
C MET A 67 -14.22 -8.07 17.23
N PRO A 68 -14.92 -9.07 17.79
CA PRO A 68 -15.81 -8.87 18.92
C PRO A 68 -15.07 -8.25 20.13
N PRO A 69 -15.63 -7.25 20.82
CA PRO A 69 -14.95 -6.56 21.93
C PRO A 69 -14.53 -7.49 23.08
N GLU A 70 -15.22 -8.61 23.29
CA GLU A 70 -14.92 -9.61 24.30
C GLU A 70 -13.70 -10.47 23.98
N LEU A 71 -13.28 -10.51 22.71
CA LEU A 71 -12.12 -11.26 22.25
C LEU A 71 -10.84 -10.43 22.17
N ILE A 72 -10.91 -9.10 22.34
CA ILE A 72 -9.76 -8.21 22.20
C ILE A 72 -9.57 -7.34 23.44
N ARG A 73 -8.32 -7.24 23.91
CA ARG A 73 -7.89 -6.27 24.93
C ARG A 73 -6.63 -5.56 24.46
N CYS A 74 -6.57 -4.24 24.62
CA CYS A 74 -5.41 -3.47 24.26
C CYS A 74 -4.59 -3.07 25.49
N ILE A 75 -3.26 -3.15 25.34
CA ILE A 75 -2.29 -2.79 26.36
C ILE A 75 -1.51 -1.58 25.85
N PRO A 76 -1.76 -0.37 26.35
CA PRO A 76 -1.05 0.81 25.93
C PRO A 76 0.39 0.80 26.50
N VAL A 77 1.38 0.98 25.63
CA VAL A 77 2.78 1.13 26.01
C VAL A 77 3.29 2.50 25.61
N SER A 78 3.94 3.19 26.57
CA SER A 78 4.51 4.52 26.33
C SER A 78 5.77 4.43 25.49
N GLY A 79 5.98 5.40 24.60
CA GLY A 79 7.18 5.49 23.75
C GLY A 79 6.86 6.16 22.42
N LYS A 80 7.91 6.59 21.70
CA LYS A 80 7.78 7.20 20.36
C LYS A 80 8.79 6.59 19.40
N GLY A 81 8.38 6.40 18.14
CA GLY A 81 9.26 5.94 17.09
C GLY A 81 10.00 4.63 17.43
N ARG A 82 11.32 4.59 17.22
CA ARG A 82 12.14 3.39 17.43
C ARG A 82 12.16 2.90 18.87
N SER A 83 12.02 3.79 19.85
CA SER A 83 12.00 3.41 21.26
C SER A 83 10.74 2.62 21.60
N TRP A 84 9.59 3.01 21.03
CA TRP A 84 8.33 2.28 21.20
C TRP A 84 8.44 0.85 20.67
N TRP A 85 9.05 0.63 19.51
CA TRP A 85 9.20 -0.72 18.93
C TRP A 85 10.00 -1.66 19.82
N ARG A 86 11.10 -1.16 20.43
CA ARG A 86 11.90 -1.95 21.38
C ARG A 86 11.14 -2.27 22.66
N LEU A 87 10.39 -1.32 23.19
CA LEU A 87 9.58 -1.50 24.41
C LEU A 87 8.44 -2.49 24.14
N ARG A 88 7.77 -2.37 23.02
CA ARG A 88 6.75 -3.31 22.58
C ARG A 88 7.28 -4.75 22.49
N ASP A 89 8.39 -4.95 21.78
CA ASP A 89 8.98 -6.29 21.59
C ASP A 89 9.38 -6.90 22.93
N ARG A 90 10.02 -6.10 23.80
CA ARG A 90 10.39 -6.52 25.15
C ARG A 90 9.14 -6.89 25.95
N PHE A 91 8.13 -6.04 25.96
CA PHE A 91 6.87 -6.30 26.68
C PHE A 91 6.25 -7.64 26.22
N ILE A 92 6.19 -7.90 24.93
CA ILE A 92 5.63 -9.14 24.38
C ILE A 92 6.42 -10.35 24.86
N VAL A 93 7.75 -10.32 24.79
CA VAL A 93 8.60 -11.45 25.16
C VAL A 93 8.57 -11.70 26.67
N GLU A 94 8.62 -10.66 27.52
CA GLU A 94 8.64 -10.77 28.98
C GLU A 94 7.29 -11.22 29.57
N ASN A 95 6.16 -10.89 28.91
CA ASN A 95 4.81 -11.20 29.40
C ASN A 95 4.16 -12.41 28.73
N ALA A 96 4.88 -13.12 27.87
CA ALA A 96 4.41 -14.36 27.27
C ALA A 96 4.83 -15.57 28.10
N ASP A 97 3.88 -16.46 28.41
CA ASP A 97 4.16 -17.75 29.05
C ASP A 97 4.78 -18.73 28.03
N VAL A 98 4.33 -18.65 26.77
CA VAL A 98 4.82 -19.45 25.65
C VAL A 98 5.12 -18.54 24.46
N ILE A 99 6.28 -18.71 23.85
CA ILE A 99 6.72 -17.95 22.70
C ILE A 99 6.80 -18.88 21.47
N ILE A 100 6.18 -18.48 20.37
CA ILE A 100 6.18 -19.22 19.09
C ILE A 100 6.89 -18.38 18.03
N PRO A 101 8.23 -18.45 17.93
CA PRO A 101 8.97 -17.69 16.92
C PRO A 101 8.79 -18.34 15.55
N VAL A 102 8.20 -17.61 14.59
CA VAL A 102 7.99 -18.12 13.23
C VAL A 102 9.16 -17.74 12.33
N SER A 103 9.43 -16.44 12.17
CA SER A 103 10.54 -15.96 11.34
C SER A 103 11.21 -14.77 12.03
N ILE A 104 12.42 -14.99 12.51
CA ILE A 104 13.18 -14.01 13.31
C ILE A 104 14.35 -13.50 12.48
N ARG A 105 14.47 -12.20 12.37
CA ARG A 105 15.58 -11.55 11.68
C ARG A 105 16.89 -11.76 12.45
N PRO A 106 17.93 -12.35 11.82
CA PRO A 106 19.26 -12.46 12.41
C PRO A 106 19.84 -11.09 12.81
N GLY A 107 20.45 -10.98 13.96
CA GLY A 107 20.98 -9.73 14.53
C GLY A 107 19.88 -8.72 14.92
N GLY A 108 18.63 -9.13 14.97
CA GLY A 108 17.50 -8.27 15.31
C GLY A 108 17.21 -8.22 16.82
N ASN A 109 16.39 -7.23 17.22
CA ASN A 109 15.98 -7.05 18.63
C ASN A 109 15.28 -8.28 19.23
N LEU A 110 14.41 -8.95 18.46
CA LEU A 110 13.71 -10.15 18.94
C LEU A 110 14.65 -11.35 19.13
N GLU A 111 15.65 -11.53 18.26
CA GLU A 111 16.63 -12.59 18.44
C GLU A 111 17.36 -12.42 19.78
N SER A 112 17.90 -11.21 20.05
CA SER A 112 18.60 -10.92 21.31
C SER A 112 17.71 -11.09 22.55
N LEU A 113 16.42 -10.81 22.45
CA LEU A 113 15.47 -11.04 23.54
C LEU A 113 15.20 -12.54 23.76
N LEU A 114 15.14 -13.32 22.69
CA LEU A 114 14.89 -14.77 22.77
C LEU A 114 16.09 -15.56 23.27
N ASP A 115 17.32 -15.09 23.01
CA ASP A 115 18.55 -15.74 23.50
C ASP A 115 18.64 -15.78 25.02
N GLY A 116 17.99 -14.84 25.73
CA GLY A 116 17.90 -14.80 27.17
C GLY A 116 16.72 -15.61 27.77
N MET A 117 15.88 -16.25 26.95
CA MET A 117 14.68 -16.92 27.44
C MET A 117 14.88 -18.43 27.67
N PRO A 118 14.23 -19.00 28.71
CA PRO A 118 14.23 -20.45 28.92
C PRO A 118 13.72 -21.22 27.70
N SER A 119 14.41 -22.32 27.38
CA SER A 119 14.10 -23.10 26.15
C SER A 119 12.74 -23.78 26.18
N ASP A 120 12.21 -24.11 27.35
CA ASP A 120 10.91 -24.70 27.62
C ASP A 120 9.75 -23.73 27.31
N LYS A 121 10.00 -22.42 27.35
CA LYS A 121 9.05 -21.41 26.92
C LYS A 121 8.96 -21.24 25.38
N ILE A 122 9.88 -21.83 24.61
CA ILE A 122 10.01 -21.57 23.16
C ILE A 122 9.56 -22.77 22.34
N VAL A 123 8.45 -22.63 21.60
CA VAL A 123 7.94 -23.63 20.68
C VAL A 123 8.48 -23.39 19.27
N ARG A 124 9.46 -24.20 18.84
CA ARG A 124 10.21 -24.01 17.57
C ARG A 124 9.64 -24.70 16.34
N ARG A 125 8.60 -25.51 16.46
CA ARG A 125 8.07 -26.35 15.36
C ARG A 125 7.49 -25.56 14.18
N PHE A 126 7.16 -24.27 14.36
CA PHE A 126 6.65 -23.39 13.30
C PHE A 126 7.75 -22.49 12.72
N ARG A 127 9.00 -22.66 13.15
CA ARG A 127 10.10 -21.80 12.70
C ARG A 127 10.38 -22.01 11.21
N THR A 128 10.59 -20.90 10.51
CA THR A 128 11.05 -20.84 9.12
C THR A 128 12.25 -19.90 9.02
N PRO A 129 13.21 -20.16 8.13
CA PRO A 129 14.32 -19.25 7.90
C PRO A 129 13.85 -17.84 7.57
N TYR A 130 14.53 -16.83 8.12
CA TYR A 130 14.28 -15.45 7.74
C TYR A 130 14.76 -15.22 6.30
N GLN A 131 13.87 -14.74 5.46
CA GLN A 131 14.20 -14.35 4.08
C GLN A 131 14.43 -12.83 4.06
N SER A 132 15.70 -12.42 3.92
CA SER A 132 16.08 -11.00 3.85
C SER A 132 15.76 -10.38 2.48
N ASP A 133 15.73 -11.18 1.43
CA ASP A 133 15.58 -10.73 0.06
C ASP A 133 14.11 -10.72 -0.38
N CYS A 134 13.46 -9.58 -0.09
CA CYS A 134 12.21 -9.23 -0.78
C CYS A 134 12.48 -8.54 -2.14
N SER A 135 13.73 -8.32 -2.53
CA SER A 135 14.10 -7.56 -3.72
C SER A 135 13.67 -8.20 -5.04
N GLY A 136 13.55 -9.53 -5.09
CA GLY A 136 13.02 -10.25 -6.26
C GLY A 136 11.49 -10.38 -6.30
N ARG A 137 10.79 -9.95 -5.25
CA ARG A 137 9.32 -10.10 -5.09
C ARG A 137 8.58 -8.78 -4.96
N LEU A 138 9.23 -7.65 -5.20
CA LEU A 138 8.52 -6.38 -5.34
C LEU A 138 7.69 -6.46 -6.62
N PRO A 139 6.36 -6.18 -6.52
CA PRO A 139 5.41 -6.38 -7.61
C PRO A 139 5.68 -5.45 -8.73
N SER A 140 6.56 -5.12 -9.33
CA SER A 140 6.93 -4.31 -10.49
C SER A 140 8.32 -3.68 -10.30
N PRO A 141 9.39 -4.37 -10.70
CA PRO A 141 10.67 -3.69 -10.88
C PRO A 141 10.49 -2.56 -11.91
N PRO A 142 11.18 -1.44 -11.75
CA PRO A 142 11.12 -0.36 -12.72
C PRO A 142 11.47 -0.90 -14.10
N VAL A 143 10.84 -0.37 -15.13
CA VAL A 143 11.21 -0.66 -16.52
C VAL A 143 12.64 -0.19 -16.69
N LYS A 144 13.58 -1.13 -16.84
CA LYS A 144 15.00 -0.82 -17.04
C LYS A 144 15.35 -0.64 -18.51
N ASP A 145 14.50 -1.19 -19.38
CA ASP A 145 14.69 -1.17 -20.82
C ASP A 145 14.07 0.09 -21.43
N GLU A 146 14.45 0.43 -22.66
CA GLU A 146 13.85 1.54 -23.38
C GLU A 146 12.35 1.37 -23.46
N ILE A 147 11.61 2.36 -22.94
CA ILE A 147 10.16 2.43 -23.10
C ILE A 147 9.83 2.60 -24.59
N LYS A 148 8.86 1.79 -25.05
CA LYS A 148 8.28 1.96 -26.38
C LYS A 148 7.47 3.26 -26.41
N LEU A 149 7.79 4.17 -27.33
CA LEU A 149 6.93 5.32 -27.61
C LEU A 149 5.64 4.83 -28.27
N PRO A 150 4.49 5.39 -27.90
CA PRO A 150 3.28 5.20 -28.69
C PRO A 150 3.51 5.66 -30.14
N GLU A 151 2.92 4.96 -31.10
CA GLU A 151 3.00 5.29 -32.53
C GLU A 151 2.22 6.56 -32.91
N PHE A 152 1.67 7.25 -31.93
CA PHE A 152 0.89 8.48 -32.11
C PHE A 152 1.38 9.57 -31.13
N PRO A 153 1.17 10.86 -31.44
CA PRO A 153 1.53 11.97 -30.56
C PRO A 153 0.81 11.84 -29.22
N TRP A 154 1.57 11.86 -28.13
CA TRP A 154 0.99 11.77 -26.79
C TRP A 154 0.38 13.10 -26.36
N ASN A 155 -0.95 13.18 -26.39
CA ASN A 155 -1.72 14.32 -25.91
C ASN A 155 -2.74 13.85 -24.86
N HIS A 156 -2.23 13.34 -23.73
CA HIS A 156 -3.03 12.75 -22.65
C HIS A 156 -2.53 13.18 -21.29
N LEU A 157 -3.42 13.24 -20.32
CA LEU A 157 -3.10 13.31 -18.90
C LEU A 157 -3.15 11.91 -18.29
N THR A 158 -2.07 11.49 -17.65
CA THR A 158 -1.94 10.12 -17.10
C THR A 158 -2.00 10.13 -15.57
N HIS A 159 -2.87 9.30 -15.01
CA HIS A 159 -2.86 8.91 -13.61
C HIS A 159 -2.08 7.61 -13.46
N TRP A 160 -0.89 7.68 -12.83
CA TRP A 160 -0.06 6.50 -12.54
C TRP A 160 -0.51 5.83 -11.25
N THR A 161 -0.71 4.51 -11.30
CA THR A 161 -0.96 3.69 -10.12
C THR A 161 0.34 3.26 -9.46
N HIS A 162 0.23 2.73 -8.26
CA HIS A 162 1.36 2.12 -7.54
C HIS A 162 0.85 0.99 -6.65
N THR A 163 1.75 0.10 -6.28
CA THR A 163 1.49 -0.94 -5.30
C THR A 163 1.18 -0.32 -3.95
N THR A 164 0.07 -0.73 -3.34
CA THR A 164 -0.32 -0.30 -2.00
C THR A 164 -0.11 -1.42 -0.99
N PHE A 165 0.18 -1.03 0.24
CA PHE A 165 0.48 -1.94 1.33
C PHE A 165 -0.44 -1.72 2.54
N GLU A 166 -1.47 -0.93 2.33
CA GLU A 166 -2.51 -0.60 3.28
C GLU A 166 -3.87 -0.89 2.66
N PRO A 167 -4.91 -1.06 3.48
CA PRO A 167 -6.28 -1.22 3.00
C PRO A 167 -6.70 -0.11 2.04
N GLY A 168 -7.54 -0.45 1.08
CA GLY A 168 -8.21 0.51 0.21
C GLY A 168 -9.22 1.38 0.98
N MET A 169 -9.78 2.39 0.31
CA MET A 169 -10.78 3.25 0.92
C MET A 169 -12.03 2.45 1.32
N GLY A 170 -12.43 2.56 2.58
CA GLY A 170 -13.58 1.84 3.15
C GLY A 170 -13.34 0.36 3.41
N GLU A 171 -12.13 -0.12 3.21
CA GLU A 171 -11.73 -1.50 3.50
C GLU A 171 -11.14 -1.60 4.90
N THR A 172 -11.55 -2.61 5.66
CA THR A 172 -10.97 -2.92 6.96
C THR A 172 -9.64 -3.68 6.79
N LYS A 173 -8.79 -3.67 7.81
CA LYS A 173 -7.57 -4.51 7.82
C LYS A 173 -7.91 -6.00 7.73
N ARG A 174 -9.04 -6.42 8.30
CA ARG A 174 -9.48 -7.81 8.17
C ARG A 174 -9.74 -8.20 6.71
N GLN A 175 -10.44 -7.37 5.96
CA GLN A 175 -10.73 -7.58 4.54
C GLN A 175 -9.44 -7.54 3.70
N PHE A 176 -8.56 -6.59 3.98
CA PHE A 176 -7.25 -6.46 3.34
C PHE A 176 -6.40 -7.73 3.49
N TYR A 177 -6.19 -8.21 4.72
CA TYR A 177 -5.41 -9.43 4.96
C TYR A 177 -6.09 -10.66 4.38
N ARG A 178 -7.43 -10.75 4.42
CA ARG A 178 -8.18 -11.85 3.81
C ARG A 178 -7.92 -11.94 2.31
N LYS A 179 -7.95 -10.82 1.58
CA LYS A 179 -7.62 -10.79 0.16
C LYS A 179 -6.19 -11.23 -0.11
N ILE A 180 -5.20 -10.73 0.66
CA ILE A 180 -3.80 -11.11 0.49
C ILE A 180 -3.60 -12.61 0.73
N VAL A 181 -4.16 -13.15 1.80
CA VAL A 181 -3.98 -14.56 2.16
C VAL A 181 -4.75 -15.50 1.21
N SER A 182 -5.86 -15.06 0.64
CA SER A 182 -6.64 -15.83 -0.33
C SER A 182 -6.06 -15.79 -1.75
N ALA A 183 -5.27 -14.79 -2.08
CA ALA A 183 -4.66 -14.66 -3.39
C ALA A 183 -3.58 -15.75 -3.59
N LYS A 184 -3.56 -16.40 -4.76
CA LYS A 184 -2.57 -17.41 -5.10
C LYS A 184 -1.69 -16.90 -6.23
N GLY A 185 -0.37 -16.80 -5.96
CA GLY A 185 0.63 -16.45 -6.98
C GLY A 185 0.68 -14.98 -7.38
N TYR A 186 -0.16 -14.09 -6.83
CA TYR A 186 -0.12 -12.65 -7.11
C TYR A 186 -0.39 -11.80 -5.87
N TYR A 187 -0.03 -10.54 -5.92
CA TYR A 187 -0.32 -9.58 -4.85
C TYR A 187 -1.54 -8.71 -5.25
N PRO A 188 -2.68 -8.83 -4.54
CA PRO A 188 -3.96 -8.23 -4.95
C PRO A 188 -4.01 -6.70 -4.89
N TYR A 189 -2.96 -6.06 -4.39
CA TYR A 189 -2.81 -4.61 -4.33
C TYR A 189 -1.56 -4.14 -5.09
N SER A 190 -1.09 -4.92 -6.07
CA SER A 190 -0.06 -4.48 -7.01
C SER A 190 -0.56 -3.30 -7.86
N ALA A 191 0.34 -2.57 -8.48
CA ALA A 191 -0.03 -1.44 -9.33
C ALA A 191 -0.95 -1.87 -10.49
N PHE A 192 -0.72 -3.08 -11.05
CA PHE A 192 -1.59 -3.64 -12.10
C PHE A 192 -2.98 -3.99 -11.56
N GLU A 193 -3.07 -4.65 -10.41
CA GLU A 193 -4.37 -4.95 -9.79
C GLU A 193 -5.13 -3.67 -9.40
N ASN A 194 -4.41 -2.64 -8.94
CA ASN A 194 -5.01 -1.34 -8.66
C ASN A 194 -5.54 -0.66 -9.94
N LEU A 195 -4.81 -0.75 -11.06
CA LEU A 195 -5.31 -0.30 -12.36
C LEU A 195 -6.57 -1.07 -12.77
N LYS A 196 -6.55 -2.41 -12.70
CA LYS A 196 -7.74 -3.23 -13.01
C LYS A 196 -8.93 -2.86 -12.12
N ASN A 197 -8.70 -2.57 -10.86
CA ASN A 197 -9.76 -2.14 -9.94
C ASN A 197 -10.35 -0.76 -10.34
N ILE A 198 -9.51 0.20 -10.73
CA ILE A 198 -9.96 1.50 -11.27
C ILE A 198 -10.83 1.29 -12.52
N LEU A 199 -10.38 0.45 -13.45
CA LEU A 199 -11.13 0.16 -14.68
C LEU A 199 -12.45 -0.54 -14.40
N LYS A 200 -12.47 -1.49 -13.47
CA LYS A 200 -13.66 -2.23 -13.03
C LYS A 200 -14.67 -1.32 -12.33
N THR A 201 -14.22 -0.49 -11.42
CA THR A 201 -15.09 0.42 -10.66
C THR A 201 -15.44 1.68 -11.42
N ARG A 202 -14.71 1.96 -12.51
CA ARG A 202 -14.81 3.19 -13.31
C ARG A 202 -14.62 4.44 -12.46
N LYS A 203 -13.73 4.37 -11.43
CA LYS A 203 -13.52 5.46 -10.48
C LYS A 203 -12.09 5.51 -9.98
N ILE A 204 -11.52 6.72 -9.94
CA ILE A 204 -10.26 7.00 -9.26
C ILE A 204 -10.57 7.75 -7.97
N PHE A 205 -10.20 7.17 -6.84
CA PHE A 205 -10.43 7.78 -5.54
C PHE A 205 -9.41 8.87 -5.23
N ALA A 206 -9.90 10.01 -4.78
CA ALA A 206 -9.08 11.13 -4.38
C ALA A 206 -8.35 10.86 -3.07
N THR A 207 -7.13 11.38 -2.96
CA THR A 207 -6.32 11.37 -1.73
C THR A 207 -6.12 12.78 -1.18
N PRO A 208 -6.00 12.96 0.16
CA PRO A 208 -5.83 14.29 0.73
C PRO A 208 -4.47 14.91 0.35
N THR A 209 -4.48 16.20 0.00
CA THR A 209 -3.25 16.97 -0.20
C THR A 209 -2.53 17.20 1.12
N VAL A 210 -1.19 17.31 1.08
CA VAL A 210 -0.36 17.48 2.28
C VAL A 210 -0.69 18.78 3.05
N ARG A 211 -1.04 19.87 2.33
CA ARG A 211 -1.21 21.18 2.96
C ARG A 211 -2.62 21.44 3.53
N ASN A 212 -3.65 21.11 2.75
CA ASN A 212 -5.01 21.56 3.06
C ASN A 212 -5.96 20.43 3.39
N GLY A 213 -5.51 19.17 3.30
CA GLY A 213 -6.38 18.00 3.45
C GLY A 213 -7.45 17.86 2.36
N VAL A 214 -7.47 18.77 1.36
CA VAL A 214 -8.41 18.67 0.24
C VAL A 214 -8.10 17.44 -0.57
N ARG A 215 -9.13 16.66 -0.86
CA ARG A 215 -8.98 15.41 -1.62
C ARG A 215 -8.89 15.71 -3.11
N VAL A 216 -7.84 15.18 -3.76
CA VAL A 216 -7.59 15.34 -5.19
C VAL A 216 -7.13 14.04 -5.83
N VAL A 217 -7.38 13.92 -7.13
CA VAL A 217 -6.73 12.93 -7.99
C VAL A 217 -5.65 13.65 -8.79
N SER A 218 -4.41 13.14 -8.75
CA SER A 218 -3.27 13.72 -9.47
C SER A 218 -3.05 13.00 -10.81
N PHE A 219 -2.73 13.80 -11.82
CA PHE A 219 -2.37 13.38 -13.17
C PHE A 219 -1.05 14.04 -13.58
N THR A 220 -0.42 13.55 -14.62
CA THR A 220 0.75 14.18 -15.24
C THR A 220 0.53 14.35 -16.74
N ALA A 221 1.05 15.44 -17.30
CA ALA A 221 1.10 15.66 -18.74
C ALA A 221 2.37 15.09 -19.40
N LEU A 222 3.27 14.47 -18.62
CA LEU A 222 4.44 13.78 -19.16
C LEU A 222 4.00 12.59 -20.01
N ASN A 223 4.62 12.43 -21.19
CA ASN A 223 4.50 11.21 -21.95
C ASN A 223 5.11 10.01 -21.18
N PRO A 224 4.84 8.76 -21.58
CA PRO A 224 5.36 7.58 -20.88
C PRO A 224 6.89 7.53 -20.75
N VAL A 225 7.62 7.97 -21.76
CA VAL A 225 9.10 7.99 -21.76
C VAL A 225 9.64 8.98 -20.72
N ASP A 226 9.13 10.21 -20.72
CA ASP A 226 9.52 11.22 -19.73
C ASP A 226 9.08 10.82 -18.31
N SER A 227 8.01 10.04 -18.18
CA SER A 227 7.52 9.51 -16.91
C SER A 227 8.46 8.47 -16.30
N GLN A 228 9.27 7.77 -17.11
CA GLN A 228 10.19 6.70 -16.65
C GLN A 228 11.14 7.16 -15.55
N ARG A 229 11.61 8.40 -15.58
CA ARG A 229 12.49 8.98 -14.54
C ARG A 229 11.86 8.97 -13.13
N ASN A 230 10.54 8.94 -13.07
CA ASN A 230 9.79 8.88 -11.81
C ASN A 230 9.42 7.43 -11.41
N MET A 231 9.65 6.43 -12.25
CA MET A 231 9.46 5.01 -11.96
C MET A 231 10.64 4.46 -11.15
N ARG A 232 10.89 5.03 -9.98
CA ARG A 232 12.02 4.73 -9.11
C ARG A 232 11.58 4.41 -7.68
N TRP A 233 12.40 3.64 -6.98
CA TRP A 233 12.16 3.35 -5.56
C TRP A 233 12.29 4.60 -4.70
N ALA A 234 11.26 4.90 -3.93
CA ALA A 234 11.23 5.99 -2.97
C ALA A 234 11.41 5.41 -1.55
N ALA A 235 12.66 5.30 -1.10
CA ALA A 235 13.00 4.67 0.19
C ALA A 235 12.26 5.28 1.39
N PHE A 236 12.01 6.60 1.38
CA PHE A 236 11.26 7.29 2.44
C PHE A 236 9.77 6.93 2.46
N ARG A 237 9.22 6.40 1.35
CA ARG A 237 7.84 5.92 1.24
C ARG A 237 7.74 4.40 1.32
N GLY A 238 8.87 3.66 1.25
CA GLY A 238 8.91 2.21 1.21
C GLY A 238 8.22 1.59 -0.01
N ARG A 239 8.13 2.35 -1.14
CA ARG A 239 7.48 1.91 -2.38
C ARG A 239 8.06 2.65 -3.59
N TYR A 240 7.71 2.19 -4.79
CA TYR A 240 7.99 2.96 -6.01
C TYR A 240 7.20 4.28 -6.01
N TYR A 241 7.80 5.31 -6.59
CA TYR A 241 7.14 6.61 -6.72
C TYR A 241 6.02 6.54 -7.76
N TRP A 242 6.35 6.07 -8.98
CA TRP A 242 5.40 5.59 -9.97
C TRP A 242 5.77 4.16 -10.37
N GLU A 243 4.78 3.39 -10.83
CA GLU A 243 4.97 2.09 -11.45
C GLU A 243 4.41 2.12 -12.88
N PRO A 244 4.82 1.21 -13.78
CA PRO A 244 4.49 1.27 -15.20
C PRO A 244 3.02 0.85 -15.48
N TYR A 245 2.08 1.38 -14.70
CA TYR A 245 0.65 1.14 -14.82
C TYR A 245 -0.13 2.41 -14.56
N GLY A 246 -1.02 2.76 -15.49
CA GLY A 246 -1.78 3.99 -15.37
C GLY A 246 -2.98 4.03 -16.29
N ILE A 247 -3.80 5.05 -16.10
CA ILE A 247 -4.88 5.39 -17.03
C ILE A 247 -4.62 6.78 -17.57
N ALA A 248 -4.65 6.90 -18.90
CA ALA A 248 -4.46 8.13 -19.63
C ALA A 248 -5.78 8.59 -20.22
N ILE A 249 -6.04 9.89 -20.15
CA ILE A 249 -7.26 10.54 -20.65
C ILE A 249 -6.83 11.58 -21.68
N ALA A 250 -7.50 11.62 -22.84
CA ALA A 250 -7.24 12.63 -23.84
C ALA A 250 -7.31 14.04 -23.24
N PHE A 251 -6.32 14.89 -23.55
CA PHE A 251 -6.08 16.14 -22.84
C PHE A 251 -7.32 17.06 -22.85
N ASP A 252 -7.97 17.20 -24.00
CA ASP A 252 -9.13 18.09 -24.13
C ASP A 252 -10.30 17.60 -23.26
N VAL A 253 -10.57 16.30 -23.28
CA VAL A 253 -11.60 15.66 -22.43
C VAL A 253 -11.25 15.82 -20.95
N ALA A 254 -9.98 15.63 -20.58
CA ALA A 254 -9.52 15.80 -19.21
C ALA A 254 -9.75 17.22 -18.68
N VAL A 255 -9.49 18.23 -19.51
CA VAL A 255 -9.71 19.65 -19.17
C VAL A 255 -11.20 19.95 -19.05
N GLU A 256 -12.04 19.45 -19.99
CA GLU A 256 -13.50 19.58 -19.91
C GLU A 256 -14.08 18.93 -18.63
N MET A 257 -13.50 17.83 -18.20
CA MET A 257 -13.85 17.14 -16.94
C MET A 257 -13.34 17.85 -15.68
N GLY A 258 -12.73 19.04 -15.80
CA GLY A 258 -12.31 19.87 -14.67
C GLY A 258 -10.92 19.54 -14.11
N ILE A 259 -10.11 18.75 -14.81
CA ILE A 259 -8.70 18.57 -14.45
C ILE A 259 -7.92 19.83 -14.80
N ARG A 260 -7.19 20.39 -13.84
CA ARG A 260 -6.47 21.66 -13.98
C ARG A 260 -5.00 21.54 -13.60
N PRO A 261 -4.10 22.37 -14.19
CA PRO A 261 -2.70 22.38 -13.86
C PRO A 261 -2.43 22.81 -12.43
N VAL A 262 -1.38 22.26 -11.82
CA VAL A 262 -0.92 22.64 -10.47
C VAL A 262 -0.23 23.99 -10.50
N ILE A 263 -0.56 24.83 -9.51
CA ILE A 263 0.03 26.14 -9.27
C ILE A 263 1.19 25.98 -8.29
N TYR A 264 2.41 26.11 -8.77
CA TYR A 264 3.61 26.01 -7.95
C TYR A 264 4.01 27.38 -7.40
N GLY A 265 4.23 27.47 -6.08
CA GLY A 265 4.61 28.73 -5.46
C GLY A 265 5.09 28.58 -4.02
N ASP A 266 5.34 29.72 -3.42
CA ASP A 266 5.66 29.90 -2.00
C ASP A 266 4.41 30.25 -1.18
N GLU A 267 4.59 30.58 0.10
CA GLU A 267 3.51 31.00 1.00
C GLU A 267 2.82 32.28 0.51
N ALA A 268 3.59 33.24 -0.02
CA ALA A 268 3.03 34.49 -0.53
C ALA A 268 2.14 34.25 -1.76
N THR A 269 2.50 33.29 -2.60
CA THR A 269 1.68 32.83 -3.73
C THR A 269 0.38 32.21 -3.21
N PHE A 270 0.47 31.30 -2.21
CA PHE A 270 -0.70 30.62 -1.65
C PHE A 270 -1.72 31.61 -1.06
N LEU A 271 -1.26 32.62 -0.35
CA LEU A 271 -2.13 33.62 0.29
C LEU A 271 -2.91 34.47 -0.72
N LYS A 272 -2.42 34.58 -1.95
CA LYS A 272 -3.09 35.32 -3.04
C LYS A 272 -4.12 34.48 -3.80
N LEU A 273 -4.10 33.15 -3.63
CA LEU A 273 -5.02 32.27 -4.35
C LEU A 273 -6.44 32.39 -3.79
N LYS A 274 -7.40 32.40 -4.70
CA LYS A 274 -8.82 32.25 -4.39
C LYS A 274 -9.06 30.87 -3.77
N GLU A 275 -10.14 30.73 -3.01
CA GLU A 275 -10.47 29.49 -2.31
C GLU A 275 -10.57 28.27 -3.27
N ASN A 276 -11.17 28.47 -4.43
CA ASN A 276 -11.31 27.45 -5.48
C ASN A 276 -10.00 27.12 -6.23
N GLU A 277 -8.94 27.91 -6.06
CA GLU A 277 -7.60 27.65 -6.64
C GLU A 277 -6.68 26.92 -5.67
N ARG A 278 -6.92 27.03 -4.35
CA ARG A 278 -6.09 26.43 -3.30
C ARG A 278 -5.90 24.91 -3.42
N PRO A 279 -6.87 24.10 -3.88
CA PRO A 279 -6.67 22.68 -4.11
C PRO A 279 -5.56 22.35 -5.12
N TYR A 280 -5.32 23.24 -6.06
CA TYR A 280 -4.31 23.07 -7.11
C TYR A 280 -2.93 23.57 -6.71
N PHE A 281 -2.79 24.17 -5.52
CA PHE A 281 -1.50 24.68 -5.06
C PHE A 281 -0.56 23.58 -4.59
N GLN A 282 0.70 23.69 -5.00
CA GLN A 282 1.79 22.86 -4.53
C GLN A 282 2.98 23.74 -4.11
N PRO A 283 3.44 23.66 -2.85
CA PRO A 283 4.60 24.42 -2.42
C PRO A 283 5.86 23.96 -3.17
N VAL A 284 6.63 24.93 -3.64
CA VAL A 284 7.96 24.67 -4.19
C VAL A 284 8.89 24.37 -3.02
N GLY A 285 9.14 23.09 -2.75
CA GLY A 285 10.12 22.67 -1.74
C GLY A 285 11.54 23.04 -2.14
N ARG A 286 12.46 23.08 -1.16
CA ARG A 286 13.91 23.35 -1.40
C ARG A 286 14.56 22.41 -2.45
N ARG A 287 13.94 21.29 -2.76
CA ARG A 287 14.43 20.27 -3.71
C ARG A 287 13.80 20.39 -5.11
N GLY A 288 12.93 21.35 -5.37
CA GLY A 288 12.53 21.90 -6.69
C GLY A 288 12.06 20.97 -7.81
N GLN A 289 12.03 19.66 -7.62
CA GLN A 289 11.78 18.68 -8.70
C GLN A 289 10.29 18.52 -9.09
N TRP A 290 9.37 19.00 -8.27
CA TRP A 290 7.93 18.83 -8.48
C TRP A 290 7.40 19.45 -9.78
N ARG A 291 7.97 20.57 -10.23
CA ARG A 291 7.59 21.21 -11.50
C ARG A 291 7.85 20.30 -12.71
N ALA A 292 8.85 19.44 -12.61
CA ALA A 292 9.21 18.52 -13.68
C ALA A 292 8.19 17.38 -13.87
N GLU A 293 7.22 17.21 -12.96
CA GLU A 293 6.17 16.23 -13.07
C GLU A 293 4.99 16.71 -13.93
N MET A 294 4.94 18.01 -14.27
CA MET A 294 3.84 18.59 -15.03
C MET A 294 2.47 18.13 -14.47
N GLU A 295 2.31 18.29 -13.15
CA GLU A 295 1.15 17.78 -12.42
C GLU A 295 -0.12 18.56 -12.74
N TYR A 296 -1.20 17.82 -12.89
CA TYR A 296 -2.59 18.28 -12.97
C TYR A 296 -3.41 17.65 -11.87
N ARG A 297 -4.51 18.28 -11.45
CA ARG A 297 -5.39 17.75 -10.39
C ARG A 297 -6.85 17.87 -10.75
N HIS A 298 -7.63 16.87 -10.31
CA HIS A 298 -9.07 16.93 -10.19
C HIS A 298 -9.44 16.98 -8.70
N VAL A 299 -10.36 17.87 -8.31
CA VAL A 299 -10.85 17.96 -6.93
C VAL A 299 -11.94 16.93 -6.70
N GLY A 300 -11.79 16.13 -5.63
CA GLY A 300 -12.67 14.99 -5.37
C GLY A 300 -12.32 13.75 -6.19
N ASP A 301 -13.13 12.72 -6.04
CA ASP A 301 -13.00 11.48 -6.81
C ASP A 301 -13.24 11.74 -8.29
N PHE A 302 -12.56 11.00 -9.17
CA PHE A 302 -12.72 11.14 -10.62
C PHE A 302 -13.52 9.96 -11.18
N ASP A 303 -14.62 10.26 -11.86
CA ASP A 303 -15.56 9.27 -12.40
C ASP A 303 -15.31 9.02 -13.89
N LEU A 304 -14.75 7.87 -14.20
CA LEU A 304 -14.45 7.46 -15.58
C LEU A 304 -15.70 7.10 -16.41
N ARG A 305 -16.88 7.00 -15.80
CA ARG A 305 -18.13 6.71 -16.54
C ARG A 305 -18.54 7.86 -17.45
N HIS A 306 -18.08 9.07 -17.13
CA HIS A 306 -18.33 10.28 -17.92
C HIS A 306 -17.27 10.55 -18.99
N VAL A 307 -16.20 9.74 -19.04
CA VAL A 307 -15.15 9.84 -20.06
C VAL A 307 -15.49 8.91 -21.24
N PRO A 308 -15.50 9.41 -22.48
CA PRO A 308 -15.66 8.58 -23.67
C PRO A 308 -14.61 7.47 -23.72
N ARG A 309 -14.97 6.27 -24.16
CA ARG A 309 -14.06 5.12 -24.17
C ARG A 309 -12.84 5.32 -25.06
N ASP A 310 -13.04 5.94 -26.22
CA ASP A 310 -12.01 6.30 -27.18
C ASP A 310 -11.03 7.37 -26.69
N ALA A 311 -11.42 8.13 -25.64
CA ALA A 311 -10.56 9.07 -24.94
C ALA A 311 -9.75 8.44 -23.79
N LEU A 312 -9.91 7.13 -23.52
CA LEU A 312 -9.23 6.39 -22.48
C LEU A 312 -8.17 5.44 -23.05
N ILE A 313 -6.99 5.44 -22.44
CA ILE A 313 -5.93 4.48 -22.74
C ILE A 313 -5.42 3.91 -21.40
N ALA A 314 -5.45 2.58 -21.25
CA ALA A 314 -4.72 1.92 -20.18
C ALA A 314 -3.25 1.83 -20.57
N VAL A 315 -2.37 2.19 -19.67
CA VAL A 315 -0.92 2.05 -19.82
C VAL A 315 -0.48 0.92 -18.92
N VAL A 316 0.15 -0.10 -19.48
CA VAL A 316 0.58 -1.30 -18.76
C VAL A 316 2.04 -1.62 -19.11
N ARG A 317 2.62 -2.57 -18.40
CA ARG A 317 4.03 -2.89 -18.53
C ARG A 317 4.34 -3.74 -19.75
N THR A 318 3.59 -4.83 -19.95
CA THR A 318 3.88 -5.84 -21.00
C THR A 318 2.75 -5.93 -22.03
N GLU A 319 3.04 -6.55 -23.16
CA GLU A 319 2.06 -6.79 -24.22
C GLU A 319 0.96 -7.74 -23.79
N GLU A 320 1.31 -8.77 -23.00
CA GLU A 320 0.32 -9.72 -22.47
C GLU A 320 -0.68 -9.01 -21.53
N GLU A 321 -0.19 -8.08 -20.70
CA GLU A 321 -1.04 -7.26 -19.83
C GLU A 321 -1.92 -6.30 -20.64
N ALA A 322 -1.44 -5.80 -21.79
CA ALA A 322 -2.24 -4.97 -22.69
C ALA A 322 -3.39 -5.76 -23.30
N ILE A 323 -3.09 -6.93 -23.86
CA ILE A 323 -4.11 -7.86 -24.42
C ILE A 323 -5.14 -8.25 -23.36
N GLU A 324 -4.69 -8.61 -22.14
CA GLU A 324 -5.56 -8.92 -21.00
C GLU A 324 -6.49 -7.73 -20.67
N THR A 325 -5.93 -6.53 -20.62
CA THR A 325 -6.67 -5.32 -20.24
C THR A 325 -7.72 -4.95 -21.27
N GLU A 326 -7.39 -5.00 -22.57
CA GLU A 326 -8.33 -4.77 -23.67
C GLU A 326 -9.49 -5.78 -23.65
N ALA A 327 -9.17 -7.06 -23.48
CA ALA A 327 -10.16 -8.14 -23.43
C ALA A 327 -11.13 -8.00 -22.24
N LEU A 328 -10.63 -7.57 -21.08
CA LEU A 328 -11.44 -7.47 -19.85
C LEU A 328 -12.29 -6.21 -19.77
N PHE A 329 -11.80 -5.08 -20.30
CA PHE A 329 -12.42 -3.76 -20.04
C PHE A 329 -12.92 -3.04 -21.29
N ASP A 330 -12.67 -3.58 -22.47
CA ASP A 330 -13.06 -3.00 -23.76
C ASP A 330 -12.60 -1.52 -23.87
N ILE A 331 -11.32 -1.28 -23.58
CA ILE A 331 -10.63 -0.01 -23.74
C ILE A 331 -9.27 -0.26 -24.37
N ARG A 332 -8.76 0.69 -25.14
CA ARG A 332 -7.42 0.62 -25.70
C ARG A 332 -6.37 0.49 -24.60
N ALA A 333 -5.42 -0.42 -24.76
CA ALA A 333 -4.26 -0.54 -23.88
C ALA A 333 -2.94 -0.45 -24.67
N ILE A 334 -1.91 0.09 -24.04
CA ILE A 334 -0.56 0.15 -24.62
C ILE A 334 0.46 -0.43 -23.62
N SER A 335 1.39 -1.21 -24.13
CA SER A 335 2.52 -1.72 -23.35
C SER A 335 3.70 -0.75 -23.39
N LEU A 336 4.44 -0.65 -22.28
CA LEU A 336 5.64 0.17 -22.16
C LEU A 336 6.93 -0.60 -22.51
N GLN A 337 6.94 -1.92 -22.42
CA GLN A 337 8.07 -2.75 -22.83
C GLN A 337 7.97 -3.08 -24.31
N LYS A 338 9.14 -3.13 -24.98
CA LYS A 338 9.23 -3.76 -26.29
C LYS A 338 8.97 -5.27 -26.13
N ALA A 339 8.23 -5.86 -27.07
CA ALA A 339 8.04 -7.29 -27.18
C ALA A 339 9.39 -8.02 -27.34
#